data_f6b5710dddcb96cd8e3d13197fcd2471
#
_entry.id   f6b5710dddcb96cd8e3d13197fcd2471
#
_cell.length_a   1.000
_cell.length_b   1.000
_cell.length_c   1.000
_cell.angle_alpha   90.00
_cell.angle_beta   90.00
_cell.angle_gamma   90.00
#
_symmetry.space_group_name_H-M   'P 1'
#
loop_
_entity.id
_entity.type
_entity.pdbx_description
1 polymer ?
#
loop_
_entity_poly.entity_id
_entity_poly.type
_entity_poly.pdbx_seq_one_letter_code
_entity_poly.pdbx_strand_id
1 'polypeptide(L)'
;MIALIQRVTRASVTVEDEVTGEIGPGLLVLLGVEKDDDEQKANRLCERVLGYRIFGDADGKMNLNVQQAGGSVLVVSQFTLAADTERGMRPGFSRGAAPDRAEELYEYFVERCRQQEMNTQTGRFAADMQVSLVNDGPVTFWLQV
;
A
#
# COMPACT_ATOMS: atom_id res chain seq x y z
N MET A 1 2.20 -11.82 -0.72
CA MET A 1 2.27 -10.38 -0.40
C MET A 1 0.94 -9.74 -0.76
N ILE A 2 0.48 -8.86 0.09
CA ILE A 2 -0.87 -8.29 0.01
C ILE A 2 -0.76 -6.77 -0.06
N ALA A 3 -1.50 -6.15 -0.96
CA ALA A 3 -1.69 -4.71 -1.00
C ALA A 3 -3.19 -4.41 -0.95
N LEU A 4 -3.63 -3.73 0.09
CA LEU A 4 -4.95 -3.12 0.11
C LEU A 4 -4.77 -1.70 -0.42
N ILE A 5 -5.35 -1.42 -1.58
CA ILE A 5 -5.20 -0.12 -2.23
C ILE A 5 -6.51 0.65 -2.19
N GLN A 6 -6.39 1.94 -1.90
CA GLN A 6 -7.54 2.84 -1.83
C GLN A 6 -7.22 4.09 -2.65
N ARG A 7 -8.13 4.41 -3.56
CA ARG A 7 -8.02 5.67 -4.33
C ARG A 7 -8.36 6.83 -3.39
N VAL A 8 -7.50 7.83 -3.32
CA VAL A 8 -7.65 8.94 -2.38
C VAL A 8 -7.56 10.29 -3.07
N THR A 9 -8.23 11.29 -2.49
CA THR A 9 -8.00 12.70 -2.83
C THR A 9 -6.82 13.25 -2.03
N ARG A 10 -6.59 12.70 -0.85
CA ARG A 10 -5.44 13.00 0.01
C ARG A 10 -5.26 11.88 1.03
N ALA A 11 -4.02 11.68 1.47
CA ALA A 11 -3.71 10.78 2.57
C ALA A 11 -2.43 11.22 3.27
N SER A 12 -2.30 10.90 4.54
CA SER A 12 -1.11 11.23 5.32
C SER A 12 -0.89 10.24 6.45
N VAL A 13 0.35 10.15 6.91
CA VAL A 13 0.72 9.39 8.10
C VAL A 13 1.34 10.33 9.11
N THR A 14 0.88 10.24 10.35
CA THR A 14 1.43 10.99 11.48
C THR A 14 1.96 10.01 12.52
N VAL A 15 3.17 10.26 13.00
CA VAL A 15 3.81 9.51 14.10
C VAL A 15 4.24 10.53 15.13
N GLU A 16 3.76 10.39 16.38
CA GLU A 16 4.10 11.33 17.45
C GLU A 16 3.91 12.80 17.04
N ASP A 17 2.78 13.11 16.45
CA ASP A 17 2.41 14.45 15.96
C ASP A 17 3.25 14.98 14.78
N GLU A 18 4.14 14.16 14.22
CA GLU A 18 4.90 14.51 13.01
C GLU A 18 4.34 13.80 11.78
N VAL A 19 4.16 14.55 10.70
CA VAL A 19 3.79 13.98 9.40
C VAL A 19 5.01 13.32 8.79
N THR A 20 4.97 11.99 8.61
CA THR A 20 6.07 11.24 8.00
C THR A 20 5.93 11.12 6.49
N GLY A 21 4.70 11.19 5.98
CA GLY A 21 4.40 11.13 4.55
C GLY A 21 3.02 11.69 4.27
N GLU A 22 2.89 12.33 3.11
CA GLU A 22 1.63 12.98 2.71
C GLU A 22 1.54 13.03 1.20
N ILE A 23 0.35 12.74 0.68
CA ILE A 23 0.05 12.86 -0.75
C ILE A 23 -1.28 13.57 -0.97
N GLY A 24 -1.42 14.18 -2.14
CA GLY A 24 -2.70 14.60 -2.69
C GLY A 24 -3.39 13.43 -3.41
N PRO A 25 -3.97 13.65 -4.60
CA PRO A 25 -4.62 12.58 -5.33
C PRO A 25 -3.68 11.41 -5.63
N GLY A 26 -4.17 10.19 -5.48
CA GLY A 26 -3.38 9.01 -5.73
C GLY A 26 -3.89 7.77 -5.02
N LEU A 27 -2.96 6.93 -4.58
CA LEU A 27 -3.26 5.68 -3.87
C LEU A 27 -2.64 5.66 -2.47
N LEU A 28 -3.45 5.29 -1.50
CA LEU A 28 -2.95 4.75 -0.24
C LEU A 28 -2.76 3.24 -0.44
N VAL A 29 -1.57 2.75 -0.14
CA VAL A 29 -1.21 1.33 -0.27
C VAL A 29 -0.85 0.78 1.10
N LEU A 30 -1.72 -0.05 1.66
CA LEU A 30 -1.43 -0.80 2.87
C LEU A 30 -0.77 -2.12 2.46
N LEU A 31 0.47 -2.35 2.88
CA LEU A 31 1.29 -3.47 2.42
C LEU A 31 1.50 -4.49 3.53
N GLY A 32 1.07 -5.72 3.29
CA GLY A 32 1.29 -6.85 4.18
C GLY A 32 2.26 -7.85 3.57
N VAL A 33 3.29 -8.21 4.33
CA VAL A 33 4.30 -9.17 3.89
C VAL A 33 4.02 -10.52 4.55
N GLU A 34 3.90 -11.55 3.74
CA GLU A 34 3.63 -12.91 4.18
C GLU A 34 4.93 -13.72 4.31
N LYS A 35 4.86 -14.83 5.04
CA LYS A 35 6.00 -15.62 5.50
C LYS A 35 6.96 -16.07 4.39
N ASP A 36 6.42 -16.43 3.22
CA ASP A 36 7.21 -16.97 2.12
C ASP A 36 7.40 -15.96 0.98
N ASP A 37 7.19 -14.69 1.25
CA ASP A 37 7.37 -13.65 0.24
C ASP A 37 8.85 -13.39 -0.05
N ASP A 38 9.09 -12.93 -1.28
CA ASP A 38 10.42 -12.62 -1.80
C ASP A 38 10.38 -11.36 -2.69
N GLU A 39 11.53 -10.98 -3.21
CA GLU A 39 11.68 -9.82 -4.07
C GLU A 39 10.89 -9.97 -5.38
N GLN A 40 10.76 -11.20 -5.89
CA GLN A 40 10.00 -11.47 -7.11
C GLN A 40 8.52 -11.16 -6.91
N LYS A 41 7.95 -11.56 -5.78
CA LYS A 41 6.56 -11.22 -5.44
C LYS A 41 6.40 -9.71 -5.23
N ALA A 42 7.36 -9.06 -4.59
CA ALA A 42 7.32 -7.61 -4.40
C ALA A 42 7.34 -6.88 -5.75
N ASN A 43 8.17 -7.32 -6.70
CA ASN A 43 8.18 -6.77 -8.06
C ASN A 43 6.82 -6.92 -8.73
N ARG A 44 6.24 -8.12 -8.65
CA ARG A 44 4.94 -8.39 -9.28
C ARG A 44 3.82 -7.55 -8.67
N LEU A 45 3.81 -7.44 -7.34
CA LEU A 45 2.79 -6.65 -6.67
C LEU A 45 2.94 -5.17 -7.00
N CYS A 46 4.17 -4.66 -7.07
CA CYS A 46 4.44 -3.28 -7.48
C CYS A 46 3.88 -3.00 -8.88
N GLU A 47 4.14 -3.89 -9.84
CA GLU A 47 3.58 -3.78 -11.19
C GLU A 47 2.07 -3.71 -11.17
N ARG A 48 1.44 -4.58 -10.39
CA ARG A 48 -0.03 -4.63 -10.31
C ARG A 48 -0.60 -3.38 -9.65
N VAL A 49 0.00 -2.92 -8.56
CA VAL A 49 -0.46 -1.71 -7.86
C VAL A 49 -0.36 -0.47 -8.75
N LEU A 50 0.80 -0.26 -9.36
CA LEU A 50 1.02 0.93 -10.21
C LEU A 50 0.27 0.84 -11.55
N GLY A 51 -0.02 -0.37 -12.00
CA GLY A 51 -0.74 -0.59 -13.26
C GLY A 51 -2.25 -0.73 -13.11
N TYR A 52 -2.78 -0.78 -11.89
CA TYR A 52 -4.21 -1.04 -11.68
C TYR A 52 -5.07 0.12 -12.18
N ARG A 53 -6.03 -0.18 -13.03
CA ARG A 53 -6.75 0.82 -13.82
C ARG A 53 -8.02 1.27 -13.11
N ILE A 54 -7.88 2.02 -12.04
CA ILE A 54 -8.98 2.45 -11.16
C ILE A 54 -9.18 3.96 -11.10
N PHE A 55 -8.49 4.71 -11.95
CA PHE A 55 -8.70 6.16 -12.07
C PHE A 55 -9.53 6.47 -13.31
N GLY A 56 -10.37 7.51 -13.20
CA GLY A 56 -11.28 7.89 -14.26
C GLY A 56 -10.57 8.42 -15.50
N ASP A 57 -11.04 8.02 -16.67
CA ASP A 57 -10.63 8.59 -17.95
C ASP A 57 -11.56 9.74 -18.37
N ALA A 58 -11.35 10.27 -19.58
CA ALA A 58 -12.16 11.36 -20.10
C ALA A 58 -13.66 11.01 -20.26
N ASP A 59 -13.97 9.72 -20.37
CA ASP A 59 -15.35 9.22 -20.48
C ASP A 59 -15.95 8.86 -19.11
N GLY A 60 -15.23 9.11 -18.02
CA GLY A 60 -15.67 8.80 -16.67
C GLY A 60 -15.57 7.32 -16.27
N LYS A 61 -14.86 6.51 -17.06
CA LYS A 61 -14.68 5.09 -16.79
C LYS A 61 -13.38 4.82 -16.03
N MET A 62 -13.39 3.82 -15.16
CA MET A 62 -12.16 3.33 -14.51
C MET A 62 -11.25 2.70 -15.54
N ASN A 63 -10.24 3.41 -15.99
CA ASN A 63 -9.40 3.00 -17.10
C ASN A 63 -7.94 3.39 -16.97
N LEU A 64 -7.63 4.44 -16.23
CA LEU A 64 -6.26 4.92 -16.06
C LEU A 64 -5.64 4.35 -14.78
N ASN A 65 -4.34 4.08 -14.83
CA ASN A 65 -3.59 3.75 -13.62
C ASN A 65 -3.16 5.03 -12.91
N VAL A 66 -2.55 4.90 -11.71
CA VAL A 66 -2.16 6.04 -10.89
C VAL A 66 -1.15 6.96 -11.60
N GLN A 67 -0.25 6.38 -12.38
CA GLN A 67 0.78 7.13 -13.12
C GLN A 67 0.15 7.94 -14.26
N GLN A 68 -0.73 7.32 -15.03
CA GLN A 68 -1.47 8.01 -16.10
C GLN A 68 -2.36 9.13 -15.56
N ALA A 69 -2.91 8.93 -14.37
CA ALA A 69 -3.74 9.94 -13.71
C ALA A 69 -2.93 11.06 -13.06
N GLY A 70 -1.61 10.97 -13.07
CA GLY A 70 -0.73 11.97 -12.45
C GLY A 70 -0.73 11.95 -10.93
N GLY A 71 -1.12 10.83 -10.33
CA GLY A 71 -1.20 10.69 -8.88
C GLY A 71 0.10 10.28 -8.22
N SER A 72 0.07 10.22 -6.89
CA SER A 72 1.17 9.80 -6.04
C SER A 72 0.78 8.55 -5.26
N VAL A 73 1.74 7.89 -4.61
CA VAL A 73 1.46 6.73 -3.75
C VAL A 73 2.01 6.97 -2.34
N LEU A 74 1.23 6.55 -1.35
CA LEU A 74 1.64 6.53 0.06
C LEU A 74 1.62 5.07 0.52
N VAL A 75 2.79 4.52 0.79
CA VAL A 75 2.95 3.10 1.14
C VAL A 75 3.14 2.98 2.64
N VAL A 76 2.23 2.26 3.28
CA VAL A 76 2.22 2.05 4.73
C VAL A 76 2.30 0.56 5.03
N SER A 77 3.26 0.17 5.86
CA SER A 77 3.36 -1.22 6.32
C SER A 77 2.16 -1.58 7.19
N GLN A 78 1.51 -2.70 6.88
CA GLN A 78 0.32 -3.17 7.58
C GLN A 78 0.40 -4.68 7.78
N PHE A 79 1.13 -5.13 8.80
CA PHE A 79 1.34 -6.57 9.03
C PHE A 79 0.04 -7.32 9.32
N THR A 80 -0.97 -6.64 9.87
CA THR A 80 -2.24 -7.26 10.19
C THR A 80 -3.03 -7.75 8.97
N LEU A 81 -2.68 -7.31 7.75
CA LEU A 81 -3.28 -7.84 6.53
C LEU A 81 -2.94 -9.33 6.33
N ALA A 82 -1.80 -9.78 6.83
CA ALA A 82 -1.38 -11.18 6.75
C ALA A 82 -1.93 -12.03 7.89
N ALA A 83 -2.77 -11.47 8.75
CA ALA A 83 -3.33 -12.18 9.89
C ALA A 83 -4.27 -13.31 9.44
N ASP A 84 -4.25 -14.39 10.22
CA ASP A 84 -5.24 -15.47 10.10
C ASP A 84 -6.49 -15.08 10.90
N THR A 85 -7.58 -14.87 10.20
CA THR A 85 -8.86 -14.46 10.78
C THR A 85 -9.93 -15.54 10.65
N GLU A 86 -9.55 -16.78 10.30
CA GLU A 86 -10.51 -17.83 9.97
C GLU A 86 -11.29 -18.34 11.16
N ARG A 87 -10.73 -18.26 12.36
CA ARG A 87 -11.35 -18.85 13.56
C ARG A 87 -11.34 -17.90 14.74
N GLY A 88 -12.44 -17.92 15.47
CA GLY A 88 -12.54 -17.22 16.75
C GLY A 88 -12.54 -15.71 16.62
N MET A 89 -12.20 -15.05 17.71
CA MET A 89 -12.29 -13.59 17.85
C MET A 89 -10.92 -12.93 18.05
N ARG A 90 -9.84 -13.69 17.88
CA ARG A 90 -8.48 -13.16 17.96
C ARG A 90 -7.75 -13.41 16.65
N PRO A 91 -7.06 -12.42 16.09
CA PRO A 91 -6.24 -12.65 14.90
C PRO A 91 -5.00 -13.49 15.26
N GLY A 92 -4.63 -14.38 14.36
CA GLY A 92 -3.37 -15.11 14.44
C GLY A 92 -2.34 -14.45 13.52
N PHE A 93 -1.06 -14.44 13.91
CA PHE A 93 -0.02 -13.76 13.14
C PHE A 93 1.03 -14.71 12.55
N SER A 94 0.74 -16.01 12.54
CA SER A 94 1.68 -17.02 12.04
C SER A 94 1.93 -16.96 10.52
N ARG A 95 1.05 -16.32 9.77
CA ARG A 95 1.18 -16.18 8.30
C ARG A 95 2.04 -15.00 7.87
N GLY A 96 2.30 -14.06 8.77
CA GLY A 96 3.12 -12.89 8.48
C GLY A 96 4.62 -13.21 8.48
N ALA A 97 5.39 -12.44 7.72
CA ALA A 97 6.84 -12.53 7.75
C ALA A 97 7.39 -12.06 9.09
N ALA A 98 8.60 -12.55 9.44
CA ALA A 98 9.32 -12.01 10.60
C ALA A 98 9.59 -10.51 10.38
N PRO A 99 9.64 -9.69 11.47
CA PRO A 99 9.78 -8.23 11.34
C PRO A 99 10.94 -7.77 10.45
N ASP A 100 12.11 -8.37 10.58
CA ASP A 100 13.29 -7.99 9.80
C ASP A 100 13.06 -8.21 8.30
N ARG A 101 12.50 -9.36 7.93
CA ARG A 101 12.22 -9.69 6.53
C ARG A 101 11.07 -8.84 6.00
N ALA A 102 10.07 -8.58 6.82
CA ALA A 102 8.95 -7.71 6.45
C ALA A 102 9.44 -6.30 6.14
N GLU A 103 10.32 -5.73 6.98
CA GLU A 103 10.90 -4.41 6.74
C GLU A 103 11.72 -4.37 5.46
N GLU A 104 12.56 -5.37 5.25
CA GLU A 104 13.39 -5.49 4.05
C GLU A 104 12.55 -5.49 2.77
N LEU A 105 11.49 -6.30 2.73
CA LEU A 105 10.62 -6.38 1.55
C LEU A 105 9.72 -5.15 1.40
N TYR A 106 9.30 -4.55 2.51
CA TYR A 106 8.58 -3.28 2.47
C TYR A 106 9.43 -2.18 1.84
N GLU A 107 10.68 -2.03 2.29
CA GLU A 107 11.60 -1.03 1.74
C GLU A 107 11.93 -1.32 0.28
N TYR A 108 12.08 -2.59 -0.08
CA TYR A 108 12.29 -3.00 -1.46
C TYR A 108 11.10 -2.60 -2.34
N PHE A 109 9.89 -2.85 -1.89
CA PHE A 109 8.67 -2.44 -2.61
C PHE A 109 8.63 -0.92 -2.84
N VAL A 110 8.90 -0.15 -1.79
CA VAL A 110 8.95 1.31 -1.85
C VAL A 110 9.97 1.78 -2.90
N GLU A 111 11.16 1.22 -2.86
CA GLU A 111 12.21 1.57 -3.81
C GLU A 111 11.83 1.22 -5.25
N ARG A 112 11.16 0.09 -5.45
CA ARG A 112 10.64 -0.28 -6.78
C ARG A 112 9.63 0.75 -7.30
N CYS A 113 8.75 1.26 -6.44
CA CYS A 113 7.83 2.33 -6.82
C CYS A 113 8.59 3.58 -7.25
N ARG A 114 9.63 3.96 -6.51
CA ARG A 114 10.45 5.13 -6.83
C ARG A 114 11.19 4.96 -8.15
N GLN A 115 11.67 3.77 -8.45
CA GLN A 115 12.34 3.46 -9.72
C GLN A 115 11.40 3.59 -10.93
N GLN A 116 10.09 3.52 -10.71
CA GLN A 116 9.09 3.78 -11.75
C GLN A 116 8.72 5.27 -11.85
N GLU A 117 9.54 6.13 -11.27
CA GLU A 117 9.35 7.59 -11.29
C GLU A 117 8.05 8.05 -10.60
N MET A 118 7.54 7.23 -9.67
CA MET A 118 6.39 7.60 -8.86
C MET A 118 6.81 8.45 -7.67
N ASN A 119 6.08 9.54 -7.40
CA ASN A 119 6.19 10.22 -6.11
C ASN A 119 5.67 9.26 -5.05
N THR A 120 6.59 8.69 -4.27
CA THR A 120 6.30 7.66 -3.28
C THR A 120 6.63 8.18 -1.89
N GLN A 121 5.60 8.33 -1.07
CA GLN A 121 5.72 8.70 0.33
C GLN A 121 5.48 7.47 1.19
N THR A 122 5.93 7.52 2.43
CA THR A 122 5.87 6.38 3.35
C THR A 122 5.43 6.82 4.74
N GLY A 123 4.95 5.82 5.53
CA GLY A 123 4.89 5.94 6.97
C GLY A 123 6.25 5.60 7.58
N ARG A 124 6.22 5.08 8.80
CA ARG A 124 7.43 4.62 9.51
C ARG A 124 7.22 3.17 9.94
N PHE A 125 8.07 2.28 9.47
CA PHE A 125 7.94 0.85 9.77
C PHE A 125 7.94 0.60 11.28
N ALA A 126 7.02 -0.24 11.74
CA ALA A 126 6.84 -0.67 13.13
C ALA A 126 6.45 0.44 14.11
N ALA A 127 6.20 1.66 13.63
CA ALA A 127 5.72 2.74 14.50
C ALA A 127 4.21 2.65 14.71
N ASP A 128 3.74 3.29 15.77
CA ASP A 128 2.31 3.55 15.96
C ASP A 128 1.94 4.74 15.07
N MET A 129 1.14 4.49 14.06
CA MET A 129 0.82 5.48 13.03
C MET A 129 -0.64 5.86 13.04
N GLN A 130 -0.90 7.16 12.85
CA GLN A 130 -2.23 7.66 12.53
C GLN A 130 -2.30 7.85 11.02
N VAL A 131 -3.11 7.04 10.36
CA VAL A 131 -3.25 7.10 8.90
C VAL A 131 -4.55 7.81 8.57
N SER A 132 -4.44 8.98 7.95
CA SER A 132 -5.57 9.79 7.55
C SER A 132 -5.76 9.72 6.05
N LEU A 133 -7.00 9.61 5.59
CA LEU A 133 -7.28 9.54 4.15
C LEU A 133 -8.70 10.00 3.84
N VAL A 134 -8.89 10.43 2.62
CA VAL A 134 -10.22 10.59 2.03
C VAL A 134 -10.31 9.60 0.87
N ASN A 135 -11.08 8.54 1.05
CA ASN A 135 -11.29 7.54 0.01
C ASN A 135 -12.23 8.11 -1.04
N ASP A 136 -11.71 8.25 -2.25
CA ASP A 136 -12.42 8.86 -3.36
C ASP A 136 -13.25 7.81 -4.10
N GLY A 137 -14.55 7.86 -3.85
CA GLY A 137 -15.47 6.95 -4.51
C GLY A 137 -16.57 6.36 -3.64
N PRO A 138 -16.35 5.55 -2.59
CA PRO A 138 -15.08 4.90 -2.23
C PRO A 138 -14.61 3.85 -3.22
N VAL A 139 -13.31 3.69 -3.36
CA VAL A 139 -12.68 2.69 -4.24
C VAL A 139 -11.55 2.02 -3.46
N THR A 140 -11.72 0.72 -3.21
CA THR A 140 -10.81 -0.08 -2.38
C THR A 140 -10.70 -1.48 -2.99
N PHE A 141 -9.48 -1.95 -3.20
CA PHE A 141 -9.23 -3.28 -3.75
C PHE A 141 -8.16 -4.02 -2.94
N TRP A 142 -8.32 -5.33 -2.88
CA TRP A 142 -7.36 -6.25 -2.28
C TRP A 142 -6.60 -6.94 -3.40
N LEU A 143 -5.30 -6.69 -3.48
CA LEU A 143 -4.42 -7.37 -4.43
C LEU A 143 -3.49 -8.31 -3.68
N GLN A 144 -3.33 -9.51 -4.19
CA GLN A 144 -2.48 -10.53 -3.57
C GLN A 144 -1.71 -11.30 -4.64
N VAL A 145 -0.46 -11.51 -4.38
CA VAL A 145 0.41 -12.34 -5.23
C VAL A 145 1.03 -13.48 -4.45
#